data_460de8647f346e6d9f1c8148af2c500e
#
_entry.id   460de8647f346e6d9f1c8148af2c500e
#
_cell.length_a   1.000
_cell.length_b   1.000
_cell.length_c   1.000
_cell.angle_alpha   90.00
_cell.angle_beta   90.00
_cell.angle_gamma   90.00
#
_symmetry.space_group_name_H-M   'P 1'
#
loop_
_entity.id
_entity.type
_entity.pdbx_description
1 polymer ?
#
loop_
_entity_poly.entity_id
_entity_poly.type
_entity_poly.pdbx_seq_one_letter_code
_entity_poly.pdbx_strand_id
1 'polypeptide(L)'
;MKGIPTIKGLGRHSAMGGQLRQEHDSMGCVEVPAEALWGAQTQRSCNNFAIGNQLIPAELIHALARIKGCCAEINGRHELLTAQQVQAIERAAAAISEGTHDNQFPLSVWQTGSGTQTNMNVNEVISNLAARDTGHALGSHNPVHPNDHVNRSQSTNDAFPAAIHVAAVLLLQNDLLPELDRLIASLDEKAGSWMDIIKIGRTHLQDAVPLRLGDEVSAWRDQIHQGREWL
;
A
#
# COMPACT_ATOMS: atom_id res chain seq x y z
N MET A 1 -22.74 -38.19 5.68
CA MET A 1 -21.95 -37.02 5.30
C MET A 1 -21.03 -36.67 6.45
N LYS A 2 -19.73 -36.94 6.34
CA LYS A 2 -18.75 -36.64 7.38
C LYS A 2 -18.34 -35.18 7.24
N GLY A 3 -18.48 -34.41 8.33
CA GLY A 3 -18.18 -32.98 8.36
C GLY A 3 -16.70 -32.71 8.02
N ILE A 4 -16.49 -31.62 7.25
CA ILE A 4 -15.18 -31.08 6.93
C ILE A 4 -14.56 -30.58 8.24
N PRO A 5 -13.29 -30.94 8.56
CA PRO A 5 -12.65 -30.46 9.76
C PRO A 5 -12.43 -28.94 9.66
N THR A 6 -12.94 -28.21 10.64
CA THR A 6 -12.69 -26.78 10.82
C THR A 6 -11.21 -26.58 11.11
N ILE A 7 -10.47 -26.04 10.16
CA ILE A 7 -9.10 -25.59 10.39
C ILE A 7 -9.16 -24.40 11.33
N LYS A 8 -8.77 -24.61 12.60
CA LYS A 8 -8.56 -23.51 13.54
C LYS A 8 -7.36 -22.69 13.04
N GLY A 9 -7.64 -21.63 12.28
CA GLY A 9 -6.65 -20.63 11.88
C GLY A 9 -6.11 -19.93 13.12
N LEU A 10 -4.80 -19.85 13.21
CA LEU A 10 -4.06 -19.09 14.22
C LEU A 10 -4.41 -17.59 14.12
N GLY A 11 -5.43 -17.18 14.82
CA GLY A 11 -5.75 -15.76 15.02
C GLY A 11 -4.64 -15.10 15.86
N ARG A 12 -3.69 -14.42 15.23
CA ARG A 12 -2.62 -13.68 15.94
C ARG A 12 -3.07 -12.32 16.49
N HIS A 13 -4.33 -11.95 16.40
CA HIS A 13 -4.84 -10.70 16.97
C HIS A 13 -5.69 -10.85 18.24
N SER A 14 -5.85 -12.03 18.80
CA SER A 14 -6.63 -12.22 20.04
C SER A 14 -5.80 -12.38 21.32
N ALA A 15 -4.55 -11.88 21.35
CA ALA A 15 -3.66 -12.03 22.50
C ALA A 15 -3.11 -10.70 23.07
N MET A 16 -3.80 -9.57 22.85
CA MET A 16 -3.62 -8.39 23.69
C MET A 16 -4.89 -8.22 24.51
N GLY A 17 -4.80 -8.39 25.84
CA GLY A 17 -5.86 -8.08 26.79
C GLY A 17 -6.18 -6.58 26.85
N GLY A 18 -6.38 -5.96 25.69
CA GLY A 18 -6.77 -4.56 25.53
C GLY A 18 -8.26 -4.36 25.65
N GLN A 19 -8.66 -3.15 26.00
CA GLN A 19 -10.06 -2.76 25.98
C GLN A 19 -10.61 -2.84 24.55
N LEU A 20 -11.89 -3.23 24.43
CA LEU A 20 -12.62 -3.25 23.17
C LEU A 20 -13.64 -2.10 23.19
N ARG A 21 -13.87 -1.50 22.04
CA ARG A 21 -15.00 -0.60 21.79
C ARG A 21 -15.97 -1.26 20.83
N GLN A 22 -17.23 -0.88 20.92
CA GLN A 22 -18.26 -1.33 19.99
C GLN A 22 -18.41 -0.32 18.86
N GLU A 23 -18.40 -0.81 17.63
CA GLU A 23 -18.74 -0.04 16.44
C GLU A 23 -19.89 -0.67 15.69
N HIS A 24 -20.56 0.09 14.86
CA HIS A 24 -21.74 -0.33 14.13
C HIS A 24 -21.55 -0.05 12.62
N ASP A 25 -22.02 -1.01 11.82
CA ASP A 25 -22.22 -0.84 10.39
C ASP A 25 -23.59 -1.38 9.97
N SER A 26 -23.87 -1.44 8.67
CA SER A 26 -25.14 -1.97 8.15
C SER A 26 -25.41 -3.45 8.50
N MET A 27 -24.39 -4.19 8.93
CA MET A 27 -24.50 -5.60 9.32
C MET A 27 -24.61 -5.79 10.84
N GLY A 28 -24.63 -4.71 11.62
CA GLY A 28 -24.79 -4.72 13.07
C GLY A 28 -23.53 -4.34 13.84
N CYS A 29 -23.49 -4.73 15.12
CA CYS A 29 -22.39 -4.41 16.02
C CYS A 29 -21.19 -5.33 15.82
N VAL A 30 -19.97 -4.78 15.99
CA VAL A 30 -18.72 -5.52 16.02
C VAL A 30 -17.78 -4.92 17.06
N GLU A 31 -17.02 -5.77 17.73
CA GLU A 31 -15.98 -5.34 18.67
C GLU A 31 -14.69 -5.05 17.96
N VAL A 32 -14.13 -3.85 18.20
CA VAL A 32 -12.87 -3.36 17.63
C VAL A 32 -11.92 -3.03 18.78
N PRO A 33 -10.60 -3.28 18.68
CA PRO A 33 -9.66 -2.84 19.71
C PRO A 33 -9.80 -1.35 19.99
N ALA A 34 -9.87 -0.96 21.27
CA ALA A 34 -10.23 0.42 21.66
C ALA A 34 -9.28 1.47 21.03
N GLU A 35 -8.00 1.14 20.92
CA GLU A 35 -6.97 2.04 20.38
C GLU A 35 -6.81 1.98 18.85
N ALA A 36 -7.47 1.02 18.16
CA ALA A 36 -7.37 0.90 16.73
C ALA A 36 -8.07 2.06 16.01
N LEU A 37 -7.42 2.59 14.97
CA LEU A 37 -8.02 3.64 14.14
C LEU A 37 -8.91 3.07 13.02
N TRP A 38 -8.83 1.77 12.74
CA TRP A 38 -9.81 1.13 11.85
C TRP A 38 -11.16 0.93 12.55
N GLY A 39 -12.19 0.71 11.76
CA GLY A 39 -13.56 0.57 12.25
C GLY A 39 -14.18 -0.79 11.99
N ALA A 40 -15.51 -0.81 11.95
CA ALA A 40 -16.33 -2.03 11.87
C ALA A 40 -16.04 -2.87 10.62
N GLN A 41 -15.95 -2.25 9.44
CA GLN A 41 -15.79 -2.99 8.18
C GLN A 41 -14.41 -3.62 8.07
N THR A 42 -13.36 -2.91 8.49
CA THR A 42 -12.00 -3.48 8.56
C THR A 42 -11.95 -4.64 9.55
N GLN A 43 -12.54 -4.50 10.73
CA GLN A 43 -12.56 -5.58 11.72
C GLN A 43 -13.27 -6.83 11.19
N ARG A 44 -14.40 -6.68 10.48
CA ARG A 44 -15.06 -7.81 9.82
C ARG A 44 -14.17 -8.46 8.77
N SER A 45 -13.42 -7.67 8.00
CA SER A 45 -12.48 -8.20 7.02
C SER A 45 -11.36 -9.00 7.70
N CYS A 46 -10.78 -8.52 8.79
CA CYS A 46 -9.82 -9.27 9.59
C CYS A 46 -10.38 -10.61 10.08
N ASN A 47 -11.63 -10.61 10.54
CA ASN A 47 -12.30 -11.82 11.05
C ASN A 47 -12.60 -12.83 9.93
N ASN A 48 -12.99 -12.35 8.75
CA ASN A 48 -13.41 -13.19 7.62
C ASN A 48 -12.24 -13.72 6.79
N PHE A 49 -11.14 -12.95 6.69
CA PHE A 49 -10.01 -13.24 5.82
C PHE A 49 -8.70 -13.43 6.62
N ALA A 50 -8.73 -14.24 7.65
CA ALA A 50 -7.55 -14.62 8.43
C ALA A 50 -6.66 -15.61 7.62
N ILE A 51 -6.20 -15.19 6.43
CA ILE A 51 -5.47 -16.00 5.46
C ILE A 51 -4.13 -15.33 5.18
N GLY A 52 -3.04 -16.08 5.33
CA GLY A 52 -1.69 -15.59 5.07
C GLY A 52 -1.22 -14.52 6.06
N ASN A 53 -0.01 -14.03 5.80
CA ASN A 53 0.62 -12.97 6.63
C ASN A 53 1.07 -11.76 5.80
N GLN A 54 0.82 -11.79 4.49
CA GLN A 54 1.18 -10.69 3.58
C GLN A 54 0.14 -9.59 3.72
N LEU A 55 0.57 -8.44 4.18
CA LEU A 55 -0.27 -7.25 4.26
C LEU A 55 -0.30 -6.50 2.94
N ILE A 56 -1.29 -5.64 2.78
CA ILE A 56 -1.32 -4.67 1.68
C ILE A 56 -0.06 -3.79 1.78
N PRO A 57 0.68 -3.57 0.68
CA PRO A 57 1.85 -2.70 0.68
C PRO A 57 1.53 -1.29 1.18
N ALA A 58 2.40 -0.74 2.03
CA ALA A 58 2.21 0.59 2.61
C ALA A 58 2.12 1.68 1.53
N GLU A 59 2.90 1.55 0.47
CA GLU A 59 2.93 2.49 -0.65
C GLU A 59 1.57 2.60 -1.35
N LEU A 60 0.82 1.49 -1.44
CA LEU A 60 -0.54 1.49 -1.97
C LEU A 60 -1.51 2.22 -1.04
N ILE A 61 -1.37 2.02 0.28
CA ILE A 61 -2.16 2.75 1.29
C ILE A 61 -1.87 4.24 1.22
N HIS A 62 -0.59 4.62 1.14
CA HIS A 62 -0.15 6.01 1.03
C HIS A 62 -0.70 6.68 -0.23
N ALA A 63 -0.64 6.00 -1.38
CA ALA A 63 -1.20 6.50 -2.63
C ALA A 63 -2.72 6.67 -2.55
N LEU A 64 -3.43 5.70 -1.96
CA LEU A 64 -4.88 5.77 -1.79
C LEU A 64 -5.28 6.93 -0.85
N ALA A 65 -4.53 7.15 0.23
CA ALA A 65 -4.75 8.28 1.13
C ALA A 65 -4.56 9.63 0.40
N ARG A 66 -3.52 9.77 -0.43
CA ARG A 66 -3.31 10.98 -1.26
C ARG A 66 -4.49 11.22 -2.19
N ILE A 67 -4.99 10.19 -2.88
CA ILE A 67 -6.18 10.31 -3.74
C ILE A 67 -7.37 10.82 -2.94
N LYS A 68 -7.60 10.32 -1.72
CA LYS A 68 -8.71 10.75 -0.87
C LYS A 68 -8.58 12.21 -0.42
N GLY A 69 -7.36 12.66 -0.11
CA GLY A 69 -7.10 14.07 0.16
C GLY A 69 -7.46 14.96 -1.03
N CYS A 70 -6.99 14.63 -2.23
CA CYS A 70 -7.33 15.34 -3.46
C CYS A 70 -8.85 15.33 -3.74
N CYS A 71 -9.52 14.18 -3.55
CA CYS A 71 -10.96 14.10 -3.71
C CYS A 71 -11.71 14.99 -2.71
N ALA A 72 -11.24 15.08 -1.46
CA ALA A 72 -11.84 15.96 -0.46
C ALA A 72 -11.73 17.42 -0.86
N GLU A 73 -10.55 17.86 -1.34
CA GLU A 73 -10.33 19.22 -1.86
C GLU A 73 -11.33 19.56 -2.98
N ILE A 74 -11.44 18.67 -3.98
CA ILE A 74 -12.37 18.89 -5.11
C ILE A 74 -13.82 18.89 -4.65
N ASN A 75 -14.21 17.94 -3.78
CA ASN A 75 -15.57 17.92 -3.23
C ASN A 75 -15.88 19.20 -2.40
N GLY A 76 -14.89 19.76 -1.73
CA GLY A 76 -15.02 21.05 -1.05
C GLY A 76 -15.26 22.22 -2.02
N ARG A 77 -14.52 22.28 -3.13
CA ARG A 77 -14.73 23.29 -4.20
C ARG A 77 -16.12 23.23 -4.81
N HIS A 78 -16.74 22.04 -4.83
CA HIS A 78 -18.10 21.81 -5.30
C HIS A 78 -19.15 21.86 -4.17
N GLU A 79 -18.81 22.35 -2.98
CA GLU A 79 -19.70 22.49 -1.82
C GLU A 79 -20.35 21.17 -1.35
N LEU A 80 -19.76 20.02 -1.71
CA LEU A 80 -20.19 18.69 -1.28
C LEU A 80 -19.66 18.31 0.10
N LEU A 81 -18.60 19.00 0.57
CA LEU A 81 -18.01 18.90 1.90
C LEU A 81 -17.83 20.30 2.46
N THR A 82 -17.97 20.45 3.77
CA THR A 82 -17.66 21.70 4.46
C THR A 82 -16.15 21.93 4.55
N ALA A 83 -15.71 23.16 4.69
CA ALA A 83 -14.28 23.49 4.85
C ALA A 83 -13.63 22.74 6.03
N GLN A 84 -14.36 22.54 7.13
CA GLN A 84 -13.89 21.78 8.29
C GLN A 84 -13.66 20.29 7.94
N GLN A 85 -14.59 19.67 7.19
CA GLN A 85 -14.45 18.28 6.76
C GLN A 85 -13.29 18.10 5.81
N VAL A 86 -13.14 19.00 4.83
CA VAL A 86 -12.00 18.99 3.88
C VAL A 86 -10.70 19.04 4.65
N GLN A 87 -10.51 20.03 5.53
CA GLN A 87 -9.28 20.19 6.29
C GLN A 87 -8.97 18.99 7.19
N ALA A 88 -10.01 18.38 7.79
CA ALA A 88 -9.83 17.19 8.62
C ALA A 88 -9.39 15.96 7.79
N ILE A 89 -10.00 15.74 6.60
CA ILE A 89 -9.63 14.66 5.69
C ILE A 89 -8.22 14.86 5.16
N GLU A 90 -7.87 16.07 4.70
CA GLU A 90 -6.54 16.37 4.17
C GLU A 90 -5.43 16.15 5.19
N ARG A 91 -5.61 16.60 6.44
CA ARG A 91 -4.62 16.37 7.52
C ARG A 91 -4.43 14.89 7.79
N ALA A 92 -5.53 14.14 7.93
CA ALA A 92 -5.47 12.70 8.17
C ALA A 92 -4.83 11.95 6.98
N ALA A 93 -5.19 12.32 5.75
CA ALA A 93 -4.63 11.74 4.53
C ALA A 93 -3.12 12.03 4.41
N ALA A 94 -2.66 13.23 4.75
CA ALA A 94 -1.25 13.59 4.78
C ALA A 94 -0.48 12.72 5.79
N ALA A 95 -0.96 12.60 7.03
CA ALA A 95 -0.33 11.78 8.07
C ALA A 95 -0.21 10.29 7.66
N ILE A 96 -1.24 9.74 7.02
CA ILE A 96 -1.18 8.37 6.46
C ILE A 96 -0.15 8.29 5.33
N SER A 97 -0.13 9.27 4.43
CA SER A 97 0.79 9.29 3.29
C SER A 97 2.28 9.41 3.70
N GLU A 98 2.55 9.91 4.90
CA GLU A 98 3.87 10.02 5.52
C GLU A 98 4.26 8.75 6.31
N GLY A 99 3.41 7.71 6.33
CA GLY A 99 3.66 6.46 7.02
C GLY A 99 3.48 6.49 8.54
N THR A 100 2.97 7.59 9.11
CA THR A 100 2.83 7.75 10.57
C THR A 100 1.91 6.69 11.19
N HIS A 101 1.00 6.10 10.42
CA HIS A 101 -0.05 5.20 10.88
C HIS A 101 -0.07 3.84 10.17
N ASP A 102 1.04 3.38 9.62
CA ASP A 102 1.12 2.13 8.84
C ASP A 102 0.62 0.90 9.60
N ASN A 103 0.75 0.89 10.92
CA ASN A 103 0.25 -0.16 11.79
C ASN A 103 -1.30 -0.22 11.90
N GLN A 104 -2.01 0.72 11.29
CA GLN A 104 -3.47 0.78 11.29
C GLN A 104 -4.10 0.11 10.05
N PHE A 105 -3.29 -0.57 9.25
CA PHE A 105 -3.73 -1.25 8.02
C PHE A 105 -3.45 -2.76 8.10
N PRO A 106 -4.24 -3.50 8.90
CA PRO A 106 -3.98 -4.91 9.23
C PRO A 106 -4.43 -5.89 8.15
N LEU A 107 -4.98 -5.43 7.03
CA LEU A 107 -5.62 -6.29 6.05
C LEU A 107 -4.60 -7.08 5.22
N SER A 108 -4.89 -8.38 5.07
CA SER A 108 -4.15 -9.26 4.18
C SER A 108 -4.42 -8.93 2.71
N VAL A 109 -3.44 -9.19 1.84
CA VAL A 109 -3.63 -9.17 0.38
C VAL A 109 -4.66 -10.22 -0.07
N TRP A 110 -4.91 -11.26 0.75
CA TRP A 110 -5.87 -12.35 0.50
C TRP A 110 -7.31 -11.98 0.92
N GLN A 111 -7.67 -10.74 0.76
CA GLN A 111 -9.05 -10.23 0.87
C GLN A 111 -9.78 -10.37 -0.48
N THR A 112 -10.98 -9.78 -0.63
CA THR A 112 -11.65 -9.76 -1.94
C THR A 112 -10.83 -8.98 -2.97
N GLY A 113 -10.76 -9.49 -4.22
CA GLY A 113 -9.94 -8.91 -5.28
C GLY A 113 -10.35 -7.51 -5.77
N SER A 114 -11.51 -7.02 -5.32
CA SER A 114 -12.00 -5.67 -5.66
C SER A 114 -11.28 -4.52 -4.93
N GLY A 115 -10.52 -4.80 -3.84
CA GLY A 115 -9.87 -3.79 -3.02
C GLY A 115 -10.81 -3.00 -2.10
N THR A 116 -12.10 -3.38 -2.03
CA THR A 116 -13.11 -2.64 -1.23
C THR A 116 -12.76 -2.57 0.24
N GLN A 117 -12.27 -3.67 0.84
CA GLN A 117 -11.90 -3.68 2.25
C GLN A 117 -10.74 -2.70 2.53
N THR A 118 -9.73 -2.67 1.68
CA THR A 118 -8.62 -1.72 1.80
C THR A 118 -9.10 -0.27 1.64
N ASN A 119 -9.94 0.00 0.66
CA ASN A 119 -10.55 1.32 0.48
C ASN A 119 -11.31 1.76 1.75
N MET A 120 -12.12 0.87 2.33
CA MET A 120 -12.85 1.16 3.55
C MET A 120 -11.93 1.29 4.78
N ASN A 121 -10.86 0.50 4.87
CA ASN A 121 -9.87 0.67 5.93
C ASN A 121 -9.26 2.08 5.92
N VAL A 122 -8.85 2.60 4.76
CA VAL A 122 -8.34 3.97 4.65
C VAL A 122 -9.43 4.99 5.03
N ASN A 123 -10.68 4.79 4.61
CA ASN A 123 -11.79 5.66 4.97
C ASN A 123 -12.02 5.72 6.49
N GLU A 124 -12.02 4.55 7.14
CA GLU A 124 -12.25 4.42 8.59
C GLU A 124 -11.10 5.06 9.39
N VAL A 125 -9.85 4.82 8.98
CA VAL A 125 -8.68 5.42 9.63
C VAL A 125 -8.70 6.95 9.48
N ILE A 126 -8.99 7.50 8.30
CA ILE A 126 -9.15 8.95 8.09
C ILE A 126 -10.24 9.52 8.98
N SER A 127 -11.41 8.88 9.03
CA SER A 127 -12.54 9.30 9.86
C SER A 127 -12.18 9.32 11.35
N ASN A 128 -11.52 8.29 11.84
CA ASN A 128 -11.13 8.18 13.25
C ASN A 128 -9.96 9.14 13.61
N LEU A 129 -9.05 9.41 12.70
CA LEU A 129 -8.04 10.47 12.87
C LEU A 129 -8.73 11.83 13.01
N ALA A 130 -9.67 12.14 12.13
CA ALA A 130 -10.44 13.39 12.20
C ALA A 130 -11.24 13.51 13.51
N ALA A 131 -11.85 12.40 13.98
CA ALA A 131 -12.55 12.38 15.26
C ALA A 131 -11.61 12.66 16.43
N ARG A 132 -10.47 11.97 16.49
CA ARG A 132 -9.45 12.14 17.53
C ARG A 132 -8.92 13.56 17.58
N ASP A 133 -8.58 14.14 16.43
CA ASP A 133 -8.00 15.49 16.33
C ASP A 133 -8.98 16.59 16.73
N THR A 134 -10.28 16.30 16.68
CA THR A 134 -11.36 17.23 17.08
C THR A 134 -11.97 16.90 18.44
N GLY A 135 -11.38 15.96 19.19
CA GLY A 135 -11.83 15.58 20.54
C GLY A 135 -13.09 14.72 20.59
N HIS A 136 -13.45 14.09 19.48
CA HIS A 136 -14.57 13.14 19.43
C HIS A 136 -14.10 11.71 19.70
N ALA A 137 -15.02 10.86 20.13
CA ALA A 137 -14.74 9.43 20.33
C ALA A 137 -14.47 8.73 19.00
N LEU A 138 -13.56 7.74 19.02
CA LEU A 138 -13.34 6.84 17.87
C LEU A 138 -14.65 6.08 17.58
N GLY A 139 -14.94 5.87 16.29
CA GLY A 139 -16.19 5.26 15.84
C GLY A 139 -17.42 6.18 15.87
N SER A 140 -17.26 7.45 16.30
CA SER A 140 -18.39 8.42 16.34
C SER A 140 -18.80 8.90 14.95
N HIS A 141 -17.97 8.72 13.94
CA HIS A 141 -18.13 9.25 12.57
C HIS A 141 -18.30 10.79 12.52
N ASN A 142 -17.78 11.49 13.51
CA ASN A 142 -17.90 12.94 13.65
C ASN A 142 -16.50 13.58 13.80
N PRO A 143 -16.15 14.65 13.07
CA PRO A 143 -16.98 15.40 12.11
C PRO A 143 -17.03 14.78 10.71
N VAL A 144 -16.34 13.66 10.49
CA VAL A 144 -16.17 13.03 9.17
C VAL A 144 -16.68 11.60 9.20
N HIS A 145 -17.66 11.27 8.35
CA HIS A 145 -18.15 9.91 8.17
C HIS A 145 -17.30 9.16 7.10
N PRO A 146 -16.91 7.88 7.34
CA PRO A 146 -16.00 7.16 6.42
C PRO A 146 -16.57 7.03 5.00
N ASN A 147 -17.85 6.70 4.87
CA ASN A 147 -18.47 6.50 3.56
C ASN A 147 -19.02 7.78 2.95
N ASP A 148 -19.74 8.60 3.74
CA ASP A 148 -20.50 9.73 3.19
C ASP A 148 -19.62 10.96 2.92
N HIS A 149 -18.48 11.08 3.62
CA HIS A 149 -17.55 12.20 3.48
C HIS A 149 -16.21 11.77 2.89
N VAL A 150 -15.49 10.82 3.48
CA VAL A 150 -14.15 10.40 2.97
C VAL A 150 -14.27 9.76 1.60
N ASN A 151 -15.29 8.93 1.39
CA ASN A 151 -15.51 8.23 0.10
C ASN A 151 -16.42 9.01 -0.86
N ARG A 152 -16.75 10.26 -0.56
CA ARG A 152 -17.66 11.08 -1.38
C ARG A 152 -17.20 11.13 -2.82
N SER A 153 -18.15 10.89 -3.76
CA SER A 153 -17.92 10.93 -5.22
C SER A 153 -16.88 9.91 -5.73
N GLN A 154 -16.59 8.84 -4.97
CA GLN A 154 -15.59 7.85 -5.34
C GLN A 154 -16.22 6.45 -5.45
N SER A 155 -15.75 5.69 -6.43
CA SER A 155 -15.95 4.24 -6.51
C SER A 155 -14.62 3.53 -6.24
N THR A 156 -14.64 2.45 -5.48
CA THR A 156 -13.45 1.60 -5.29
C THR A 156 -12.94 1.05 -6.63
N ASN A 157 -13.84 0.79 -7.59
CA ASN A 157 -13.47 0.29 -8.92
C ASN A 157 -12.56 1.25 -9.70
N ASP A 158 -12.54 2.52 -9.35
CA ASP A 158 -11.67 3.54 -9.91
C ASP A 158 -10.52 3.91 -8.96
N ALA A 159 -10.84 4.29 -7.72
CA ALA A 159 -9.86 4.78 -6.77
C ALA A 159 -8.77 3.75 -6.41
N PHE A 160 -9.12 2.46 -6.30
CA PHE A 160 -8.16 1.43 -5.92
C PHE A 160 -7.16 1.11 -7.04
N PRO A 161 -7.56 0.84 -8.30
CA PRO A 161 -6.59 0.67 -9.39
C PRO A 161 -5.81 1.96 -9.69
N ALA A 162 -6.40 3.15 -9.55
CA ALA A 162 -5.66 4.40 -9.65
C ALA A 162 -4.55 4.48 -8.59
N ALA A 163 -4.82 4.08 -7.35
CA ALA A 163 -3.81 4.03 -6.29
C ALA A 163 -2.67 3.05 -6.60
N ILE A 164 -2.97 1.90 -7.23
CA ILE A 164 -1.93 0.94 -7.68
C ILE A 164 -0.99 1.62 -8.68
N HIS A 165 -1.53 2.32 -9.68
CA HIS A 165 -0.72 3.03 -10.67
C HIS A 165 0.11 4.16 -10.04
N VAL A 166 -0.49 4.96 -9.16
CA VAL A 166 0.23 6.05 -8.46
C VAL A 166 1.35 5.49 -7.60
N ALA A 167 1.10 4.44 -6.82
CA ALA A 167 2.12 3.79 -5.99
C ALA A 167 3.26 3.23 -6.85
N ALA A 168 2.93 2.53 -7.95
CA ALA A 168 3.92 1.97 -8.85
C ALA A 168 4.81 3.06 -9.47
N VAL A 169 4.22 4.15 -9.97
CA VAL A 169 4.99 5.27 -10.56
C VAL A 169 5.90 5.93 -9.53
N LEU A 170 5.42 6.15 -8.30
CA LEU A 170 6.23 6.75 -7.24
C LEU A 170 7.42 5.85 -6.86
N LEU A 171 7.21 4.54 -6.72
CA LEU A 171 8.30 3.58 -6.47
C LEU A 171 9.30 3.50 -7.62
N LEU A 172 8.80 3.51 -8.86
CA LEU A 172 9.67 3.54 -10.04
C LEU A 172 10.57 4.79 -10.05
N GLN A 173 9.97 5.96 -9.87
CA GLN A 173 10.70 7.23 -9.98
C GLN A 173 11.64 7.49 -8.80
N ASN A 174 11.22 7.16 -7.58
CA ASN A 174 11.98 7.54 -6.38
C ASN A 174 12.99 6.47 -5.96
N ASP A 175 12.77 5.21 -6.32
CA ASP A 175 13.60 4.10 -5.84
C ASP A 175 14.25 3.33 -6.99
N LEU A 176 13.46 2.71 -7.89
CA LEU A 176 14.01 1.77 -8.87
C LEU A 176 14.88 2.44 -9.92
N LEU A 177 14.43 3.53 -10.53
CA LEU A 177 15.21 4.19 -11.59
C LEU A 177 16.55 4.74 -11.09
N PRO A 178 16.64 5.41 -9.92
CA PRO A 178 17.92 5.82 -9.34
C PRO A 178 18.86 4.65 -9.03
N GLU A 179 18.33 3.50 -8.58
CA GLU A 179 19.16 2.31 -8.32
C GLU A 179 19.66 1.67 -9.60
N LEU A 180 18.85 1.63 -10.66
CA LEU A 180 19.29 1.17 -11.98
C LEU A 180 20.39 2.08 -12.54
N ASP A 181 20.27 3.40 -12.41
CA ASP A 181 21.30 4.34 -12.85
C ASP A 181 22.63 4.12 -12.10
N ARG A 182 22.58 3.86 -10.79
CA ARG A 182 23.78 3.51 -10.00
C ARG A 182 24.42 2.20 -10.46
N LEU A 183 23.59 1.19 -10.72
CA LEU A 183 24.07 -0.11 -11.21
C LEU A 183 24.71 0.03 -12.59
N ILE A 184 24.07 0.74 -13.52
CA ILE A 184 24.61 1.01 -14.88
C ILE A 184 25.97 1.71 -14.79
N ALA A 185 26.09 2.75 -13.97
CA ALA A 185 27.35 3.48 -13.79
C ALA A 185 28.46 2.57 -13.22
N SER A 186 28.14 1.71 -12.25
CA SER A 186 29.11 0.76 -11.69
C SER A 186 29.56 -0.29 -12.70
N LEU A 187 28.64 -0.79 -13.53
CA LEU A 187 28.96 -1.74 -14.60
C LEU A 187 29.82 -1.07 -15.68
N ASP A 188 29.53 0.17 -16.03
CA ASP A 188 30.28 0.92 -17.02
C ASP A 188 31.73 1.17 -16.58
N GLU A 189 31.94 1.59 -15.32
CA GLU A 189 33.29 1.73 -14.74
C GLU A 189 34.07 0.40 -14.78
N LYS A 190 33.43 -0.72 -14.41
CA LYS A 190 34.05 -2.05 -14.43
C LYS A 190 34.34 -2.52 -15.86
N ALA A 191 33.41 -2.33 -16.77
CA ALA A 191 33.60 -2.65 -18.18
C ALA A 191 34.85 -1.94 -18.74
N GLY A 192 34.98 -0.64 -18.50
CA GLY A 192 36.17 0.13 -18.93
C GLY A 192 37.47 -0.36 -18.30
N SER A 193 37.48 -0.60 -16.98
CA SER A 193 38.69 -1.02 -16.26
C SER A 193 39.14 -2.46 -16.57
N TRP A 194 38.28 -3.30 -17.15
CA TRP A 194 38.54 -4.72 -17.41
C TRP A 194 38.65 -5.03 -18.91
N MET A 195 38.79 -4.03 -19.77
CA MET A 195 38.91 -4.23 -21.22
C MET A 195 40.16 -5.01 -21.63
N ASP A 196 41.24 -4.91 -20.86
CA ASP A 196 42.50 -5.61 -21.18
C ASP A 196 42.57 -7.03 -20.56
N ILE A 197 41.57 -7.44 -19.81
CA ILE A 197 41.53 -8.76 -19.18
C ILE A 197 40.91 -9.77 -20.15
N ILE A 198 41.73 -10.72 -20.61
CA ILE A 198 41.29 -11.82 -21.48
C ILE A 198 40.82 -12.99 -20.59
N LYS A 199 39.64 -13.51 -20.88
CA LYS A 199 39.08 -14.72 -20.28
C LYS A 199 38.61 -15.70 -21.34
N ILE A 200 38.35 -16.95 -20.93
CA ILE A 200 37.67 -17.91 -21.80
C ILE A 200 36.16 -17.67 -21.77
N GLY A 201 35.51 -17.65 -22.93
CA GLY A 201 34.06 -17.74 -23.06
C GLY A 201 33.59 -19.18 -22.79
N ARG A 202 32.32 -19.34 -22.45
CA ARG A 202 31.70 -20.67 -22.25
C ARG A 202 30.35 -20.76 -22.92
N THR A 203 30.13 -21.90 -23.58
CA THR A 203 28.84 -22.30 -24.13
C THR A 203 28.62 -23.77 -23.76
N HIS A 204 27.37 -24.13 -23.44
CA HIS A 204 27.04 -25.53 -23.04
C HIS A 204 27.95 -26.09 -21.92
N LEU A 205 28.40 -25.24 -21.00
CA LEU A 205 29.34 -25.55 -19.90
C LEU A 205 30.73 -25.99 -20.38
N GLN A 206 31.08 -25.75 -21.64
CA GLN A 206 32.37 -26.06 -22.26
C GLN A 206 33.13 -24.79 -22.62
N ASP A 207 34.45 -24.83 -22.66
CA ASP A 207 35.29 -23.74 -23.09
C ASP A 207 35.01 -23.37 -24.56
N ALA A 208 34.83 -22.08 -24.82
CA ALA A 208 34.59 -21.52 -26.13
C ALA A 208 35.77 -20.63 -26.56
N VAL A 209 35.51 -19.53 -27.25
CA VAL A 209 36.55 -18.59 -27.72
C VAL A 209 36.99 -17.65 -26.58
N PRO A 210 38.25 -17.13 -26.62
CA PRO A 210 38.66 -16.06 -25.74
C PRO A 210 37.84 -14.80 -26.01
N LEU A 211 37.51 -14.08 -24.94
CA LEU A 211 36.84 -12.77 -25.00
C LEU A 211 37.38 -11.85 -23.90
N ARG A 212 37.12 -10.55 -24.00
CA ARG A 212 37.47 -9.60 -22.95
C ARG A 212 36.43 -9.60 -21.85
N LEU A 213 36.89 -9.55 -20.61
CA LEU A 213 35.97 -9.46 -19.46
C LEU A 213 35.13 -8.18 -19.51
N GLY A 214 35.71 -7.07 -19.99
CA GLY A 214 34.99 -5.81 -20.18
C GLY A 214 33.82 -5.93 -21.17
N ASP A 215 33.96 -6.73 -22.26
CA ASP A 215 32.86 -6.94 -23.21
C ASP A 215 31.68 -7.71 -22.55
N GLU A 216 31.98 -8.70 -21.73
CA GLU A 216 30.93 -9.44 -20.99
C GLU A 216 30.16 -8.54 -20.03
N VAL A 217 30.86 -7.69 -19.27
CA VAL A 217 30.23 -6.74 -18.34
C VAL A 217 29.47 -5.63 -19.09
N SER A 218 29.99 -5.17 -20.25
CA SER A 218 29.27 -4.22 -21.11
C SER A 218 27.93 -4.78 -21.59
N ALA A 219 27.88 -6.08 -21.92
CA ALA A 219 26.64 -6.72 -22.34
C ALA A 219 25.59 -6.71 -21.19
N TRP A 220 26.01 -6.92 -19.94
CA TRP A 220 25.10 -6.83 -18.78
C TRP A 220 24.61 -5.38 -18.56
N ARG A 221 25.51 -4.40 -18.64
CA ARG A 221 25.17 -2.98 -18.58
C ARG A 221 24.12 -2.62 -19.62
N ASP A 222 24.31 -3.04 -20.88
CA ASP A 222 23.42 -2.69 -21.98
C ASP A 222 22.03 -3.33 -21.80
N GLN A 223 21.95 -4.55 -21.25
CA GLN A 223 20.67 -5.19 -20.91
C GLN A 223 19.93 -4.42 -19.83
N ILE A 224 20.63 -3.98 -18.77
CA ILE A 224 20.01 -3.20 -17.68
C ILE A 224 19.57 -1.84 -18.23
N HIS A 225 20.40 -1.18 -19.05
CA HIS A 225 20.06 0.10 -19.67
C HIS A 225 18.80 0.00 -20.54
N GLN A 226 18.72 -1.04 -21.38
CA GLN A 226 17.55 -1.28 -22.22
C GLN A 226 16.29 -1.58 -21.36
N GLY A 227 16.43 -2.37 -20.29
CA GLY A 227 15.32 -2.64 -19.36
C GLY A 227 14.82 -1.35 -18.67
N ARG A 228 15.73 -0.45 -18.32
CA ARG A 228 15.41 0.86 -17.75
C ARG A 228 14.62 1.77 -18.71
N GLU A 229 14.91 1.70 -20.00
CA GLU A 229 14.19 2.49 -21.02
C GLU A 229 12.73 2.03 -21.22
N TRP A 230 12.42 0.78 -20.86
CA TRP A 230 11.06 0.23 -20.97
C TRP A 230 10.18 0.54 -19.77
N LEU A 231 10.74 1.01 -18.65
CA LEU A 231 10.02 1.41 -17.44
C LEU A 231 9.56 2.88 -17.50
#